data_f5b9bf21cdefd4cdeec1f77b46f1eb31
#
_entry.id   f5b9bf21cdefd4cdeec1f77b46f1eb31
#
_cell.length_a   1.000
_cell.length_b   1.000
_cell.length_c   1.000
_cell.angle_alpha   90.00
_cell.angle_beta   90.00
_cell.angle_gamma   90.00
#
_symmetry.space_group_name_H-M   'P 1'
#
loop_
_entity.id
_entity.type
_entity.pdbx_description
1 polymer ?
#
loop_
_entity_poly.entity_id
_entity_poly.type
_entity_poly.pdbx_seq_one_letter_code
_entity_poly.pdbx_strand_id
1 'polypeptide(L)'
;VCKIPGIEWVDFISSNPWDFSDELINTIAKNPKISRHIHLPVQSGDSEVLRRMNRWYSRNDYLALAQKIKEKIPRVTLSTDIIVGFCGETEKQFNNTVDLARQVGFTKAYVSMYSDRPMTSAHKAYKDDVPHIEKRRRWKILEELINKANLRQGTYR
;
A
#
# COMPACT_ATOMS: atom_id res chain seq x y z
N VAL A 1 11.10 -22.59 -7.41
CA VAL A 1 9.79 -23.09 -6.98
C VAL A 1 8.95 -23.44 -8.20
N CYS A 2 8.72 -22.56 -9.18
CA CYS A 2 7.84 -22.81 -10.33
C CYS A 2 8.24 -24.01 -11.21
N LYS A 3 9.49 -24.49 -11.16
CA LYS A 3 10.01 -25.64 -11.89
C LYS A 3 9.83 -26.98 -11.16
N ILE A 4 9.36 -26.97 -9.93
CA ILE A 4 9.12 -28.19 -9.15
C ILE A 4 7.88 -28.88 -9.70
N PRO A 5 7.95 -30.23 -10.02
CA PRO A 5 6.80 -30.99 -10.46
C PRO A 5 5.68 -30.97 -9.40
N GLY A 6 4.42 -30.82 -9.84
CA GLY A 6 3.25 -30.77 -8.94
C GLY A 6 2.93 -29.39 -8.37
N ILE A 7 3.80 -28.39 -8.51
CA ILE A 7 3.47 -27.00 -8.14
C ILE A 7 2.67 -26.37 -9.27
N GLU A 8 1.41 -26.07 -9.02
CA GLU A 8 0.49 -25.42 -9.98
C GLU A 8 0.40 -23.91 -9.78
N TRP A 9 0.51 -23.45 -8.53
CA TRP A 9 0.36 -22.06 -8.16
C TRP A 9 1.35 -21.61 -7.10
N VAL A 10 1.85 -20.41 -7.21
CA VAL A 10 2.74 -19.75 -6.23
C VAL A 10 2.16 -18.41 -5.89
N ASP A 11 1.89 -18.19 -4.62
CA ASP A 11 1.43 -16.93 -4.08
C ASP A 11 2.39 -16.41 -3.01
N PHE A 12 2.32 -15.11 -2.71
CA PHE A 12 3.11 -14.47 -1.66
C PHE A 12 2.29 -13.38 -0.97
N ILE A 13 2.38 -13.33 0.35
CA ILE A 13 1.45 -12.58 1.19
C ILE A 13 1.75 -11.07 1.15
N SER A 14 3.01 -10.67 1.19
CA SER A 14 3.39 -9.27 1.28
C SER A 14 4.74 -9.02 0.62
N SER A 15 4.90 -7.83 0.12
CA SER A 15 6.13 -7.34 -0.50
C SER A 15 6.55 -6.02 0.11
N ASN A 16 7.85 -5.85 0.29
CA ASN A 16 8.40 -4.60 0.78
C ASN A 16 8.73 -3.68 -0.41
N PRO A 17 8.18 -2.44 -0.50
CA PRO A 17 8.41 -1.59 -1.66
C PRO A 17 9.88 -1.34 -1.99
N TRP A 18 10.75 -1.16 -1.00
CA TRP A 18 12.17 -0.87 -1.26
C TRP A 18 13.01 -2.09 -1.65
N ASP A 19 12.49 -3.31 -1.45
CA ASP A 19 13.16 -4.57 -1.84
C ASP A 19 12.53 -5.20 -3.10
N PHE A 20 11.55 -4.54 -3.72
CA PHE A 20 10.84 -5.07 -4.88
C PHE A 20 11.65 -4.84 -6.16
N SER A 21 12.60 -5.74 -6.43
CA SER A 21 13.60 -5.61 -7.48
C SER A 21 13.04 -5.83 -8.89
N ASP A 22 13.77 -5.31 -9.89
CA ASP A 22 13.46 -5.55 -11.30
C ASP A 22 13.54 -7.03 -11.67
N GLU A 23 14.43 -7.78 -11.03
CA GLU A 23 14.53 -9.23 -11.21
C GLU A 23 13.26 -9.94 -10.72
N LEU A 24 12.72 -9.54 -9.56
CA LEU A 24 11.47 -10.08 -9.05
C LEU A 24 10.29 -9.75 -9.98
N ILE A 25 10.17 -8.50 -10.45
CA ILE A 25 9.14 -8.08 -11.40
C ILE A 25 9.22 -8.94 -12.67
N ASN A 26 10.40 -9.09 -13.24
CA ASN A 26 10.61 -9.90 -14.45
C ASN A 26 10.30 -11.40 -14.20
N THR A 27 10.64 -11.91 -13.02
CA THR A 27 10.35 -13.29 -12.64
C THR A 27 8.84 -13.53 -12.55
N ILE A 28 8.11 -12.62 -11.91
CA ILE A 28 6.64 -12.69 -11.85
C ILE A 28 6.05 -12.59 -13.27
N ALA A 29 6.50 -11.63 -14.06
CA ALA A 29 5.99 -11.42 -15.42
C ALA A 29 6.11 -12.65 -16.31
N LYS A 30 7.24 -13.36 -16.24
CA LYS A 30 7.58 -14.52 -17.09
C LYS A 30 6.96 -15.84 -16.64
N ASN A 31 6.51 -15.96 -15.38
CA ASN A 31 6.03 -17.23 -14.84
C ASN A 31 4.51 -17.19 -14.61
N PRO A 32 3.72 -17.88 -15.44
CA PRO A 32 2.25 -17.85 -15.34
C PRO A 32 1.72 -18.52 -14.05
N LYS A 33 2.51 -19.35 -13.39
CA LYS A 33 2.16 -19.98 -12.12
C LYS A 33 2.21 -19.01 -10.93
N ILE A 34 2.85 -17.83 -11.07
CA ILE A 34 2.96 -16.85 -10.00
C ILE A 34 1.72 -15.94 -10.01
N SER A 35 1.15 -15.71 -8.83
CA SER A 35 0.04 -14.81 -8.62
C SER A 35 0.26 -13.44 -9.27
N ARG A 36 -0.77 -12.93 -9.92
CA ARG A 36 -0.80 -11.55 -10.44
C ARG A 36 -1.40 -10.56 -9.44
N HIS A 37 -1.71 -11.02 -8.24
CA HIS A 37 -2.10 -10.16 -7.13
C HIS A 37 -0.88 -9.85 -6.26
N ILE A 38 -0.51 -8.58 -6.17
CA ILE A 38 0.65 -8.14 -5.39
C ILE A 38 0.16 -7.25 -4.26
N HIS A 39 0.43 -7.67 -3.02
CA HIS A 39 0.23 -6.84 -1.84
C HIS A 39 1.50 -6.00 -1.61
N LEU A 40 1.37 -4.68 -1.79
CA LEU A 40 2.49 -3.73 -1.71
C LEU A 40 2.14 -2.60 -0.73
N PRO A 41 2.45 -2.74 0.57
CA PRO A 41 2.10 -1.77 1.60
C PRO A 41 2.75 -0.40 1.38
N VAL A 42 1.95 0.66 1.17
CA VAL A 42 2.47 2.03 1.02
C VAL A 42 2.55 2.79 2.34
N GLN A 43 1.71 2.46 3.29
CA GLN A 43 1.54 3.07 4.60
C GLN A 43 1.02 4.52 4.56
N SER A 44 1.57 5.41 3.75
CA SER A 44 1.13 6.80 3.52
C SER A 44 1.50 7.24 2.10
N GLY A 45 0.74 8.18 1.54
CA GLY A 45 1.04 8.80 0.26
C GLY A 45 1.83 10.11 0.37
N ASP A 46 2.33 10.44 1.55
CA ASP A 46 3.13 11.65 1.79
C ASP A 46 4.56 11.30 2.22
N SER A 47 5.56 11.85 1.54
CA SER A 47 6.97 11.51 1.78
C SER A 47 7.45 11.89 3.17
N GLU A 48 6.95 12.98 3.76
CA GLU A 48 7.35 13.38 5.11
C GLU A 48 6.71 12.47 6.17
N VAL A 49 5.46 12.04 5.97
CA VAL A 49 4.81 11.04 6.83
C VAL A 49 5.57 9.70 6.73
N LEU A 50 5.91 9.26 5.53
CA LEU A 50 6.72 8.05 5.32
C LEU A 50 8.07 8.12 6.05
N ARG A 51 8.77 9.25 5.96
CA ARG A 51 10.02 9.48 6.69
C ARG A 51 9.83 9.37 8.20
N ARG A 52 8.76 9.96 8.76
CA ARG A 52 8.41 9.83 10.19
C ARG A 52 8.05 8.40 10.59
N MET A 53 7.46 7.63 9.67
CA MET A 53 7.20 6.19 9.85
C MET A 53 8.44 5.31 9.66
N ASN A 54 9.63 5.91 9.47
CA ASN A 54 10.88 5.22 9.16
C ASN A 54 10.79 4.33 7.92
N ARG A 55 10.14 4.84 6.86
CA ARG A 55 10.11 4.21 5.54
C ARG A 55 11.19 4.79 4.64
N TRP A 56 11.90 3.92 3.91
CA TRP A 56 13.09 4.27 3.14
C TRP A 56 12.77 4.59 1.67
N TYR A 57 11.53 4.86 1.36
CA TYR A 57 11.06 5.29 0.04
C TYR A 57 10.20 6.54 0.18
N SER A 58 10.22 7.34 -0.87
CA SER A 58 9.33 8.49 -1.01
C SER A 58 8.02 8.10 -1.72
N ARG A 59 7.07 9.04 -1.73
CA ARG A 59 5.87 8.95 -2.56
C ARG A 59 6.21 8.66 -4.04
N ASN A 60 7.20 9.39 -4.60
CA ASN A 60 7.56 9.28 -6.01
C ASN A 60 8.20 7.92 -6.31
N ASP A 61 9.04 7.40 -5.43
CA ASP A 61 9.62 6.06 -5.57
C ASP A 61 8.54 4.99 -5.62
N TYR A 62 7.54 5.11 -4.74
CA TYR A 62 6.41 4.18 -4.71
C TYR A 62 5.56 4.26 -5.98
N LEU A 63 5.22 5.46 -6.46
CA LEU A 63 4.47 5.64 -7.70
C LEU A 63 5.22 5.07 -8.91
N ALA A 64 6.52 5.32 -9.01
CA ALA A 64 7.36 4.77 -10.07
C ALA A 64 7.40 3.23 -10.03
N LEU A 65 7.52 2.65 -8.83
CA LEU A 65 7.50 1.20 -8.66
C LEU A 65 6.14 0.61 -9.06
N ALA A 66 5.04 1.18 -8.59
CA ALA A 66 3.69 0.71 -8.91
C ALA A 66 3.40 0.78 -10.41
N GLN A 67 3.83 1.85 -11.07
CA GLN A 67 3.72 2.00 -12.51
C GLN A 67 4.55 0.92 -13.23
N LYS A 68 5.82 0.75 -12.87
CA LYS A 68 6.71 -0.28 -13.45
C LYS A 68 6.10 -1.68 -13.33
N ILE A 69 5.55 -2.03 -12.16
CA ILE A 69 4.88 -3.32 -11.94
C ILE A 69 3.72 -3.49 -12.92
N LYS A 70 2.87 -2.48 -13.07
CA LYS A 70 1.72 -2.53 -13.99
C LYS A 70 2.11 -2.63 -15.45
N GLU A 71 3.18 -1.97 -15.86
CA GLU A 71 3.69 -2.03 -17.22
C GLU A 71 4.30 -3.41 -17.56
N LYS A 72 4.99 -4.02 -16.59
CA LYS A 72 5.74 -5.27 -16.81
C LYS A 72 4.91 -6.53 -16.59
N ILE A 73 3.92 -6.49 -15.71
CA ILE A 73 3.13 -7.67 -15.35
C ILE A 73 1.70 -7.53 -15.88
N PRO A 74 1.33 -8.23 -16.94
CA PRO A 74 -0.02 -8.13 -17.51
C PRO A 74 -1.11 -8.54 -16.52
N ARG A 75 -2.18 -7.75 -16.45
CA ARG A 75 -3.34 -7.98 -15.59
C ARG A 75 -3.01 -8.03 -14.09
N VAL A 76 -1.92 -7.40 -13.66
CA VAL A 76 -1.58 -7.31 -12.24
C VAL A 76 -2.62 -6.48 -11.49
N THR A 77 -2.95 -6.94 -10.29
CA THR A 77 -3.74 -6.19 -9.32
C THR A 77 -2.87 -5.84 -8.10
N LEU A 78 -3.06 -4.64 -7.56
CA LEU A 78 -2.32 -4.18 -6.40
C LEU A 78 -3.25 -3.99 -5.21
N SER A 79 -2.87 -4.56 -4.07
CA SER A 79 -3.44 -4.21 -2.77
C SER A 79 -2.40 -3.56 -1.88
N THR A 80 -2.84 -2.88 -0.83
CA THR A 80 -1.94 -2.10 0.03
C THR A 80 -2.45 -1.99 1.46
N ASP A 81 -1.55 -1.61 2.38
CA ASP A 81 -1.88 -1.12 3.71
C ASP A 81 -1.70 0.39 3.76
N ILE A 82 -2.63 1.09 4.43
CA ILE A 82 -2.56 2.53 4.68
C ILE A 82 -2.89 2.80 6.15
N ILE A 83 -2.07 3.63 6.79
CA ILE A 83 -2.31 4.12 8.14
C ILE A 83 -2.68 5.60 8.04
N VAL A 84 -3.87 5.97 8.51
CA VAL A 84 -4.33 7.36 8.56
C VAL A 84 -4.19 7.95 9.95
N GLY A 85 -3.94 9.25 10.03
CA GLY A 85 -3.82 9.97 11.29
C GLY A 85 -2.56 9.62 12.06
N PHE A 86 -1.46 9.33 11.38
CA PHE A 86 -0.15 9.22 12.03
C PHE A 86 0.21 10.56 12.70
N CYS A 87 1.04 10.52 13.74
CA CYS A 87 1.44 11.68 14.53
C CYS A 87 1.81 12.88 13.65
N GLY A 88 1.14 14.01 13.84
CA GLY A 88 1.35 15.24 13.08
C GLY A 88 0.91 15.20 11.62
N GLU A 89 0.12 14.21 11.18
CA GLU A 89 -0.39 14.17 9.80
C GLU A 89 -1.38 15.30 9.55
N THR A 90 -0.99 16.25 8.70
CA THR A 90 -1.84 17.36 8.29
C THR A 90 -2.88 16.95 7.25
N GLU A 91 -3.90 17.78 7.02
CA GLU A 91 -4.89 17.56 5.96
C GLU A 91 -4.25 17.50 4.57
N LYS A 92 -3.26 18.36 4.30
CA LYS A 92 -2.51 18.33 3.03
C LYS A 92 -1.80 16.98 2.83
N GLN A 93 -1.18 16.45 3.87
CA GLN A 93 -0.48 15.16 3.82
C GLN A 93 -1.45 13.99 3.63
N PHE A 94 -2.60 14.03 4.30
CA PHE A 94 -3.67 13.06 4.04
C PHE A 94 -4.18 13.13 2.60
N ASN A 95 -4.39 14.33 2.05
CA ASN A 95 -4.81 14.50 0.65
C ASN A 95 -3.76 13.96 -0.34
N ASN A 96 -2.46 14.01 -0.02
CA ASN A 96 -1.43 13.34 -0.80
C ASN A 96 -1.63 11.81 -0.80
N THR A 97 -2.11 11.23 0.29
CA THR A 97 -2.45 9.79 0.37
C THR A 97 -3.67 9.46 -0.50
N VAL A 98 -4.71 10.29 -0.45
CA VAL A 98 -5.90 10.13 -1.30
C VAL A 98 -5.54 10.19 -2.78
N ASP A 99 -4.69 11.15 -3.15
CA ASP A 99 -4.25 11.35 -4.53
C ASP A 99 -3.37 10.18 -5.03
N LEU A 100 -2.44 9.70 -4.21
CA LEU A 100 -1.67 8.49 -4.51
C LEU A 100 -2.58 7.28 -4.74
N ALA A 101 -3.59 7.09 -3.89
CA ALA A 101 -4.53 5.97 -4.01
C ALA A 101 -5.30 6.01 -5.33
N ARG A 102 -5.70 7.22 -5.79
CA ARG A 102 -6.33 7.41 -7.10
C ARG A 102 -5.40 7.11 -8.27
N GLN A 103 -4.15 7.57 -8.20
CA GLN A 103 -3.16 7.35 -9.25
C GLN A 103 -2.79 5.87 -9.39
N VAL A 104 -2.59 5.20 -8.27
CA VAL A 104 -2.24 3.77 -8.27
C VAL A 104 -3.46 2.90 -8.61
N GLY A 105 -4.68 3.26 -8.20
CA GLY A 105 -5.88 2.47 -8.47
C GLY A 105 -5.79 1.07 -7.83
N PHE A 106 -5.63 1.02 -6.52
CA PHE A 106 -5.61 -0.24 -5.78
C PHE A 106 -6.94 -0.99 -5.91
N THR A 107 -6.88 -2.30 -6.01
CA THR A 107 -8.07 -3.16 -5.96
C THR A 107 -8.55 -3.37 -4.53
N LYS A 108 -7.65 -3.31 -3.56
CA LYS A 108 -7.95 -3.43 -2.13
C LYS A 108 -6.98 -2.57 -1.31
N ALA A 109 -7.49 -1.93 -0.27
CA ALA A 109 -6.66 -1.33 0.76
C ALA A 109 -7.11 -1.76 2.16
N TYR A 110 -6.16 -2.15 2.99
CA TYR A 110 -6.38 -2.35 4.42
C TYR A 110 -6.06 -1.04 5.12
N VAL A 111 -7.10 -0.25 5.36
CA VAL A 111 -6.97 1.08 5.96
C VAL A 111 -7.08 0.95 7.47
N SER A 112 -6.08 1.43 8.20
CA SER A 112 -6.05 1.44 9.65
C SER A 112 -5.90 2.87 10.19
N MET A 113 -6.57 3.18 11.29
CA MET A 113 -6.30 4.40 12.06
C MET A 113 -5.05 4.21 12.89
N TYR A 114 -4.16 5.18 12.92
CA TYR A 114 -3.00 5.13 13.81
C TYR A 114 -3.45 4.98 15.26
N SER A 115 -2.83 4.04 15.95
CA SER A 115 -2.99 3.80 17.37
C SER A 115 -1.63 3.84 18.03
N ASP A 116 -1.47 4.73 18.98
CA ASP A 116 -0.24 4.85 19.75
C ASP A 116 -0.03 3.60 20.61
N ARG A 117 1.18 3.06 20.55
CA ARG A 117 1.54 1.84 21.27
C ARG A 117 2.80 2.08 22.10
N PRO A 118 2.75 1.89 23.43
CA PRO A 118 3.95 1.94 24.25
C PRO A 118 5.08 1.08 23.69
N MET A 119 6.31 1.49 23.90
CA MET A 119 7.53 0.81 23.43
C MET A 119 7.88 0.95 21.94
N THR A 120 7.01 1.51 21.09
CA THR A 120 7.36 1.78 19.70
C THR A 120 8.24 3.03 19.55
N SER A 121 9.01 3.09 18.46
CA SER A 121 9.81 4.29 18.14
C SER A 121 8.93 5.51 17.93
N ALA A 122 7.75 5.34 17.34
CA ALA A 122 6.80 6.42 17.12
C ALA A 122 6.29 7.00 18.44
N HIS A 123 5.91 6.15 19.40
CA HIS A 123 5.50 6.58 20.74
C HIS A 123 6.57 7.41 21.48
N LYS A 124 7.85 7.03 21.31
CA LYS A 124 8.98 7.74 21.94
C LYS A 124 9.30 9.08 21.26
N ALA A 125 9.09 9.17 19.95
CA ALA A 125 9.52 10.31 19.13
C ALA A 125 8.43 11.35 18.90
N TYR A 126 7.16 10.95 18.91
CA TYR A 126 6.04 11.79 18.50
C TYR A 126 4.86 11.67 19.45
N LYS A 127 4.08 12.76 19.54
CA LYS A 127 2.80 12.77 20.24
C LYS A 127 1.68 12.38 19.25
N ASP A 128 0.77 11.52 19.69
CA ASP A 128 -0.48 11.26 18.95
C ASP A 128 -1.43 12.46 19.09
N ASP A 129 -1.35 13.38 18.13
CA ASP A 129 -2.02 14.67 18.15
C ASP A 129 -3.17 14.78 17.14
N VAL A 130 -3.41 13.75 16.34
CA VAL A 130 -4.54 13.71 15.41
C VAL A 130 -5.78 13.18 16.14
N PRO A 131 -6.86 14.00 16.27
CA PRO A 131 -8.06 13.57 16.98
C PRO A 131 -8.68 12.31 16.38
N HIS A 132 -9.22 11.42 17.22
CA HIS A 132 -9.83 10.17 16.78
C HIS A 132 -10.98 10.36 15.76
N ILE A 133 -11.77 11.43 15.91
CA ILE A 133 -12.83 11.79 14.97
C ILE A 133 -12.27 12.08 13.57
N GLU A 134 -11.11 12.72 13.52
CA GLU A 134 -10.42 13.04 12.27
C GLU A 134 -9.81 11.78 11.64
N LYS A 135 -9.17 10.91 12.43
CA LYS A 135 -8.70 9.60 11.96
C LYS A 135 -9.84 8.79 11.35
N ARG A 136 -11.01 8.78 12.00
CA ARG A 136 -12.20 8.08 11.51
C ARG A 136 -12.75 8.69 10.22
N ARG A 137 -12.73 10.03 10.07
CA ARG A 137 -13.11 10.72 8.83
C ARG A 137 -12.20 10.30 7.68
N ARG A 138 -10.87 10.34 7.88
CA ARG A 138 -9.86 9.94 6.89
C ARG A 138 -10.00 8.48 6.50
N TRP A 139 -10.19 7.62 7.47
CA TRP A 139 -10.45 6.20 7.25
C TRP A 139 -11.66 5.97 6.34
N LYS A 140 -12.79 6.62 6.61
CA LYS A 140 -14.00 6.50 5.78
C LYS A 140 -13.77 6.94 4.34
N ILE A 141 -13.05 8.03 4.12
CA ILE A 141 -12.76 8.55 2.77
C ILE A 141 -12.01 7.49 1.95
N LEU A 142 -10.97 6.87 2.49
CA LEU A 142 -10.20 5.85 1.77
C LEU A 142 -10.97 4.54 1.60
N GLU A 143 -11.75 4.11 2.59
CA GLU A 143 -12.63 2.95 2.47
C GLU A 143 -13.66 3.12 1.35
N GLU A 144 -14.25 4.30 1.24
CA GLU A 144 -15.21 4.60 0.16
C GLU A 144 -14.54 4.70 -1.20
N LEU A 145 -13.38 5.35 -1.24
CA LEU A 145 -12.62 5.56 -2.47
C LEU A 145 -12.13 4.24 -3.07
N ILE A 146 -11.61 3.32 -2.25
CA ILE A 146 -10.94 2.11 -2.73
C ILE A 146 -11.86 0.90 -2.61
N ASN A 147 -12.24 0.54 -1.40
CA ASN A 147 -12.88 -0.75 -1.15
C ASN A 147 -14.34 -0.79 -1.63
N LYS A 148 -15.14 0.23 -1.29
CA LYS A 148 -16.55 0.27 -1.72
C LYS A 148 -16.72 0.53 -3.21
N ALA A 149 -15.85 1.34 -3.81
CA ALA A 149 -15.88 1.58 -5.26
C ALA A 149 -15.62 0.28 -6.03
N ASN A 150 -14.61 -0.50 -5.61
CA ASN A 150 -14.27 -1.76 -6.25
C ASN A 150 -15.35 -2.85 -6.06
N LEU A 151 -16.02 -2.90 -4.90
CA LEU A 151 -17.17 -3.80 -4.67
C LEU A 151 -18.32 -3.50 -5.63
N ARG A 152 -18.61 -2.22 -5.89
CA ARG A 152 -19.67 -1.81 -6.84
C ARG A 152 -19.35 -2.15 -8.29
N GLN A 153 -18.06 -2.20 -8.65
CA GLN A 153 -17.59 -2.54 -10.00
C GLN A 153 -17.40 -4.05 -10.21
N GLY A 154 -17.67 -4.90 -9.20
CA GLY A 154 -17.54 -6.34 -9.31
C GLY A 154 -16.09 -6.83 -9.50
N THR A 155 -15.11 -6.05 -9.08
CA THR A 155 -13.68 -6.32 -9.28
C THR A 155 -13.15 -7.47 -8.40
N TYR A 156 -13.96 -7.98 -7.48
CA TYR A 156 -13.68 -9.18 -6.71
C TYR A 156 -14.35 -10.40 -7.37
N ARG A 157 -13.60 -11.09 -8.19
CA ARG A 157 -13.85 -12.48 -8.56
C ARG A 157 -12.63 -13.33 -8.21
#